data_1a9fdce7c0a672404433c88189c51651
#
_entry.id   1a9fdce7c0a672404433c88189c51651
#
_cell.length_a   1.000
_cell.length_b   1.000
_cell.length_c   1.000
_cell.angle_alpha   90.00
_cell.angle_beta   90.00
_cell.angle_gamma   90.00
#
_symmetry.space_group_name_H-M   'P 1'
#
loop_
_entity.id
_entity.type
_entity.pdbx_description
1 polymer ?
#
loop_
_entity_poly.entity_id
_entity_poly.type
_entity_poly.pdbx_seq_one_letter_code
_entity_poly.pdbx_strand_id
1 'polypeptide(L)'
;FPLGVFGIALGTVILPTLARHHVNTDRAGFSKSLDWGLRATLIIILPAMLGLMLLALPLVSTIFQYGKFTAEAARMTALSVFGLSFGLPAFALVKTVLPAFYARQDTRTPVRAGLASMVANMVFNIALLALLVALWVPEEARQEGVMATLARVPGLHFALGIASALSSYLNLVLLWRWLRRADVFDLQPGWTRFLVRLLLANLAMGLALWFGLQVAPDFTVVDKWQRIGWLGALVGGGALVYAVAMLVLGFRLRDFREH
;
A
#
# COMPACT_ATOMS: atom_id res chain seq x y z
N PHE A 1 7.31 4.80 5.24
CA PHE A 1 7.40 6.25 5.16
C PHE A 1 6.14 6.88 4.52
N PRO A 2 5.64 6.44 3.33
CA PRO A 2 4.42 7.03 2.74
C PRO A 2 3.20 7.00 3.66
N LEU A 3 2.99 5.90 4.37
CA LEU A 3 1.87 5.74 5.32
C LEU A 3 1.97 6.65 6.54
N GLY A 4 3.18 6.95 7.02
CA GLY A 4 3.38 7.80 8.19
C GLY A 4 3.05 9.27 7.87
N VAL A 5 3.64 9.78 6.81
CA VAL A 5 3.49 11.19 6.44
C VAL A 5 2.05 11.50 5.99
N PHE A 6 1.52 10.72 5.03
CA PHE A 6 0.21 11.01 4.45
C PHE A 6 -0.97 10.61 5.36
N GLY A 7 -0.85 9.49 6.07
CA GLY A 7 -1.91 9.05 6.99
C GLY A 7 -2.13 10.04 8.14
N ILE A 8 -1.07 10.67 8.65
CA ILE A 8 -1.18 11.70 9.69
C ILE A 8 -1.69 13.01 9.08
N ALA A 9 -1.08 13.47 7.98
CA ALA A 9 -1.45 14.74 7.34
C ALA A 9 -2.93 14.75 6.92
N LEU A 10 -3.41 13.70 6.25
CA LEU A 10 -4.82 13.59 5.87
C LEU A 10 -5.75 13.44 7.09
N GLY A 11 -5.35 12.67 8.09
CA GLY A 11 -6.14 12.51 9.32
C GLY A 11 -6.33 13.81 10.08
N THR A 12 -5.30 14.65 10.15
CA THR A 12 -5.36 15.96 10.84
C THR A 12 -6.22 16.98 10.10
N VAL A 13 -6.32 16.90 8.78
CA VAL A 13 -7.15 17.81 7.97
C VAL A 13 -8.59 17.29 7.84
N ILE A 14 -8.76 16.01 7.57
CA ILE A 14 -10.08 15.42 7.29
C ILE A 14 -10.94 15.33 8.56
N LEU A 15 -10.37 14.93 9.71
CA LEU A 15 -11.15 14.72 10.93
C LEU A 15 -11.90 15.96 11.41
N PRO A 16 -11.29 17.16 11.54
CA PRO A 16 -12.01 18.37 11.96
C PRO A 16 -13.11 18.76 10.98
N THR A 17 -12.85 18.62 9.68
CA THR A 17 -13.82 18.93 8.62
C THR A 17 -15.03 18.00 8.69
N LEU A 18 -14.81 16.69 8.81
CA LEU A 18 -15.88 15.71 8.96
C LEU A 18 -16.69 15.90 10.26
N ALA A 19 -16.02 16.20 11.36
CA ALA A 19 -16.68 16.48 12.64
C ALA A 19 -17.61 17.71 12.55
N ARG A 20 -17.16 18.79 11.91
CA ARG A 20 -17.98 19.99 11.66
C ARG A 20 -19.21 19.68 10.81
N HIS A 21 -19.07 18.96 9.69
CA HIS A 21 -20.21 18.58 8.85
C HIS A 21 -21.17 17.64 9.58
N HIS A 22 -20.66 16.75 10.43
CA HIS A 22 -21.50 15.87 11.23
C HIS A 22 -22.35 16.65 12.24
N VAL A 23 -21.75 17.57 12.99
CA VAL A 23 -22.47 18.43 13.95
C VAL A 23 -23.54 19.28 13.25
N ASN A 24 -23.25 19.78 12.06
CA ASN A 24 -24.18 20.61 11.27
C ASN A 24 -25.20 19.75 10.47
N THR A 25 -25.23 18.44 10.64
CA THR A 25 -26.10 17.50 9.88
C THR A 25 -25.93 17.63 8.36
N ASP A 26 -24.78 18.08 7.90
CA ASP A 26 -24.45 18.29 6.48
C ASP A 26 -23.87 17.02 5.86
N ARG A 27 -24.77 16.12 5.43
CA ARG A 27 -24.39 14.85 4.77
C ARG A 27 -23.65 15.08 3.45
N ALA A 28 -24.03 16.10 2.70
CA ALA A 28 -23.41 16.38 1.40
C ALA A 28 -21.96 16.85 1.57
N GLY A 29 -21.70 17.76 2.48
CA GLY A 29 -20.35 18.22 2.84
C GLY A 29 -19.49 17.09 3.42
N PHE A 30 -20.07 16.27 4.29
CA PHE A 30 -19.39 15.08 4.83
C PHE A 30 -18.96 14.12 3.72
N SER A 31 -19.87 13.78 2.79
CA SER A 31 -19.58 12.89 1.66
C SER A 31 -18.53 13.49 0.74
N LYS A 32 -18.60 14.78 0.44
CA LYS A 32 -17.64 15.49 -0.43
C LYS A 32 -16.22 15.48 0.17
N SER A 33 -16.10 15.79 1.46
CA SER A 33 -14.80 15.82 2.16
C SER A 33 -14.16 14.44 2.26
N LEU A 34 -14.94 13.41 2.56
CA LEU A 34 -14.43 12.04 2.60
C LEU A 34 -14.04 11.54 1.21
N ASP A 35 -14.85 11.80 0.18
CA ASP A 35 -14.57 11.45 -1.22
C ASP A 35 -13.27 12.09 -1.71
N TRP A 36 -13.07 13.37 -1.40
CA TRP A 36 -11.81 14.07 -1.68
C TRP A 36 -10.62 13.38 -1.00
N GLY A 37 -10.73 13.04 0.28
CA GLY A 37 -9.68 12.33 1.01
C GLY A 37 -9.34 10.96 0.42
N LEU A 38 -10.36 10.20 -0.01
CA LEU A 38 -10.17 8.91 -0.67
C LEU A 38 -9.41 9.07 -2.00
N ARG A 39 -9.79 10.05 -2.83
CA ARG A 39 -9.10 10.34 -4.10
C ARG A 39 -7.66 10.80 -3.86
N ALA A 40 -7.45 11.73 -2.94
CA ALA A 40 -6.12 12.23 -2.58
C ALA A 40 -5.20 11.08 -2.10
N THR A 41 -5.73 10.19 -1.26
CA THR A 41 -5.01 9.00 -0.82
C THR A 41 -4.59 8.12 -1.98
N LEU A 42 -5.50 7.81 -2.91
CA LEU A 42 -5.21 6.92 -4.05
C LEU A 42 -4.18 7.50 -5.01
N ILE A 43 -4.22 8.80 -5.27
CA ILE A 43 -3.25 9.50 -6.14
C ILE A 43 -1.81 9.34 -5.64
N ILE A 44 -1.62 9.28 -4.33
CA ILE A 44 -0.29 9.19 -3.73
C ILE A 44 0.11 7.74 -3.50
N ILE A 45 -0.82 6.93 -2.99
CA ILE A 45 -0.47 5.60 -2.51
C ILE A 45 -0.30 4.56 -3.63
N LEU A 46 -1.05 4.70 -4.74
CA LEU A 46 -0.92 3.74 -5.85
C LEU A 46 0.45 3.83 -6.55
N PRO A 47 0.97 5.02 -6.92
CA PRO A 47 2.33 5.10 -7.45
C PRO A 47 3.38 4.71 -6.41
N ALA A 48 3.18 5.02 -5.12
CA ALA A 48 4.08 4.58 -4.07
C ALA A 48 4.11 3.05 -3.94
N MET A 49 2.94 2.40 -3.99
CA MET A 49 2.84 0.93 -4.03
C MET A 49 3.61 0.35 -5.20
N LEU A 50 3.31 0.82 -6.41
CA LEU A 50 3.94 0.30 -7.63
C LEU A 50 5.45 0.54 -7.65
N GLY A 51 5.89 1.74 -7.23
CA GLY A 51 7.31 2.06 -7.10
C GLY A 51 8.02 1.16 -6.09
N LEU A 52 7.43 0.94 -4.91
CA LEU A 52 8.00 0.03 -3.91
C LEU A 52 8.02 -1.42 -4.37
N MET A 53 7.03 -1.88 -5.13
CA MET A 53 7.02 -3.23 -5.69
C MET A 53 8.13 -3.41 -6.73
N LEU A 54 8.23 -2.52 -7.70
CA LEU A 54 9.22 -2.62 -8.78
C LEU A 54 10.66 -2.35 -8.28
N LEU A 55 10.82 -1.40 -7.37
CA LEU A 55 12.12 -1.00 -6.84
C LEU A 55 12.47 -1.68 -5.51
N ALA A 56 11.78 -2.75 -5.10
CA ALA A 56 12.01 -3.40 -3.82
C ALA A 56 13.48 -3.83 -3.64
N LEU A 57 14.06 -4.53 -4.61
CA LEU A 57 15.46 -4.96 -4.53
C LEU A 57 16.44 -3.79 -4.63
N PRO A 58 16.33 -2.85 -5.59
CA PRO A 58 17.12 -1.63 -5.62
C PRO A 58 17.13 -0.85 -4.30
N LEU A 59 15.94 -0.66 -3.70
CA LEU A 59 15.78 0.04 -2.42
C LEU A 59 16.49 -0.68 -1.28
N VAL A 60 16.21 -1.98 -1.11
CA VAL A 60 16.79 -2.79 -0.02
C VAL A 60 18.31 -2.88 -0.18
N SER A 61 18.80 -3.12 -1.39
CA SER A 61 20.25 -3.19 -1.64
C SER A 61 20.94 -1.85 -1.38
N THR A 62 20.32 -0.73 -1.78
CA THR A 62 20.92 0.59 -1.59
C THR A 62 20.94 1.00 -0.11
N ILE A 63 19.90 0.64 0.67
CA ILE A 63 19.77 1.11 2.06
C ILE A 63 20.46 0.17 3.05
N PHE A 64 20.39 -1.14 2.84
CA PHE A 64 20.75 -2.14 3.85
C PHE A 64 21.94 -3.03 3.48
N GLN A 65 22.27 -3.20 2.19
CA GLN A 65 23.33 -4.16 1.78
C GLN A 65 24.74 -3.61 2.06
N TYR A 66 25.09 -3.58 3.36
CA TYR A 66 26.42 -3.18 3.85
C TYR A 66 26.89 -4.15 4.92
N GLY A 67 28.22 -4.31 5.03
CA GLY A 67 28.85 -5.13 6.06
C GLY A 67 28.39 -6.59 6.00
N LYS A 68 27.69 -7.06 7.02
CA LYS A 68 27.21 -8.45 7.13
C LYS A 68 25.89 -8.73 6.37
N PHE A 69 25.25 -7.70 5.84
CA PHE A 69 23.97 -7.88 5.10
C PHE A 69 24.24 -8.32 3.67
N THR A 70 24.06 -9.58 3.39
CA THR A 70 24.40 -10.22 2.12
C THR A 70 23.41 -9.88 1.00
N ALA A 71 23.80 -10.14 -0.26
CA ALA A 71 22.91 -10.02 -1.42
C ALA A 71 21.68 -10.95 -1.30
N GLU A 72 21.83 -12.15 -0.72
CA GLU A 72 20.74 -13.08 -0.46
C GLU A 72 19.74 -12.50 0.56
N ALA A 73 20.25 -11.96 1.67
CA ALA A 73 19.42 -11.26 2.66
C ALA A 73 18.66 -10.07 2.03
N ALA A 74 19.32 -9.34 1.12
CA ALA A 74 18.68 -8.25 0.38
C ALA A 74 17.52 -8.75 -0.50
N ARG A 75 17.70 -9.84 -1.23
CA ARG A 75 16.65 -10.45 -2.06
C ARG A 75 15.46 -10.95 -1.21
N MET A 76 15.71 -11.63 -0.10
CA MET A 76 14.66 -12.10 0.81
C MET A 76 13.88 -10.93 1.44
N THR A 77 14.59 -9.88 1.85
CA THR A 77 13.96 -8.67 2.39
C THR A 77 13.15 -7.94 1.32
N ALA A 78 13.64 -7.89 0.08
CA ALA A 78 12.90 -7.30 -1.04
C ALA A 78 11.58 -8.02 -1.32
N LEU A 79 11.53 -9.35 -1.17
CA LEU A 79 10.28 -10.12 -1.27
C LEU A 79 9.26 -9.71 -0.19
N SER A 80 9.72 -9.43 1.05
CA SER A 80 8.85 -8.91 2.11
C SER A 80 8.32 -7.51 1.76
N VAL A 81 9.19 -6.63 1.26
CA VAL A 81 8.81 -5.28 0.81
C VAL A 81 7.77 -5.36 -0.30
N PHE A 82 8.00 -6.23 -1.29
CA PHE A 82 7.07 -6.46 -2.40
C PHE A 82 5.69 -6.91 -1.88
N GLY A 83 5.65 -7.94 -1.04
CA GLY A 83 4.40 -8.49 -0.48
C GLY A 83 3.63 -7.47 0.37
N LEU A 84 4.33 -6.74 1.25
CA LEU A 84 3.74 -5.68 2.07
C LEU A 84 3.25 -4.49 1.24
N SER A 85 3.95 -4.16 0.16
CA SER A 85 3.59 -3.03 -0.71
C SER A 85 2.22 -3.23 -1.35
N PHE A 86 1.83 -4.48 -1.64
CA PHE A 86 0.48 -4.79 -2.12
C PHE A 86 -0.62 -4.33 -1.14
N GLY A 87 -0.34 -4.32 0.16
CA GLY A 87 -1.27 -3.85 1.20
C GLY A 87 -1.35 -2.33 1.38
N LEU A 88 -0.41 -1.56 0.80
CA LEU A 88 -0.34 -0.11 1.01
C LEU A 88 -1.64 0.65 0.73
N PRO A 89 -2.38 0.38 -0.36
CA PRO A 89 -3.65 1.05 -0.60
C PRO A 89 -4.67 0.79 0.50
N ALA A 90 -4.76 -0.45 0.98
CA ALA A 90 -5.67 -0.80 2.06
C ALA A 90 -5.28 -0.12 3.37
N PHE A 91 -3.99 -0.15 3.74
CA PHE A 91 -3.49 0.53 4.94
C PHE A 91 -3.76 2.04 4.91
N ALA A 92 -3.54 2.68 3.77
CA ALA A 92 -3.76 4.12 3.63
C ALA A 92 -5.25 4.46 3.64
N LEU A 93 -6.07 3.73 2.87
CA LEU A 93 -7.51 3.96 2.82
C LEU A 93 -8.21 3.70 4.16
N VAL A 94 -7.77 2.71 4.95
CA VAL A 94 -8.25 2.51 6.32
C VAL A 94 -8.01 3.79 7.14
N LYS A 95 -6.81 4.38 7.09
CA LYS A 95 -6.49 5.62 7.81
C LYS A 95 -7.33 6.82 7.34
N THR A 96 -7.72 6.85 6.07
CA THR A 96 -8.59 7.89 5.51
C THR A 96 -10.06 7.71 5.90
N VAL A 97 -10.51 6.45 6.04
CA VAL A 97 -11.91 6.13 6.41
C VAL A 97 -12.14 6.23 7.92
N LEU A 98 -11.15 5.92 8.76
CA LEU A 98 -11.27 5.96 10.23
C LEU A 98 -11.79 7.29 10.77
N PRO A 99 -11.34 8.47 10.30
CA PRO A 99 -11.89 9.75 10.73
C PRO A 99 -13.40 9.90 10.57
N ALA A 100 -14.00 9.22 9.57
CA ALA A 100 -15.44 9.25 9.36
C ALA A 100 -16.23 8.57 10.50
N PHE A 101 -15.63 7.60 11.19
CA PHE A 101 -16.21 7.00 12.40
C PHE A 101 -15.94 7.88 13.62
N TYR A 102 -14.73 8.39 13.79
CA TYR A 102 -14.35 9.21 14.93
C TYR A 102 -15.11 10.53 14.97
N ALA A 103 -15.36 11.17 13.83
CA ALA A 103 -16.19 12.36 13.73
C ALA A 103 -17.62 12.14 14.23
N ARG A 104 -18.10 10.89 14.22
CA ARG A 104 -19.40 10.46 14.71
C ARG A 104 -19.36 9.87 16.12
N GLN A 105 -18.21 9.97 16.80
CA GLN A 105 -17.95 9.36 18.11
C GLN A 105 -18.12 7.83 18.15
N ASP A 106 -18.12 7.17 16.97
CA ASP A 106 -18.16 5.71 16.88
C ASP A 106 -16.74 5.13 16.90
N THR A 107 -16.27 4.78 18.08
CA THR A 107 -14.98 4.10 18.29
C THR A 107 -15.13 2.58 18.31
N ARG A 108 -16.34 2.06 18.49
CA ARG A 108 -16.59 0.61 18.63
C ARG A 108 -16.47 -0.10 17.30
N THR A 109 -16.99 0.49 16.23
CA THR A 109 -16.96 -0.11 14.88
C THR A 109 -15.54 -0.30 14.36
N PRO A 110 -14.64 0.70 14.40
CA PRO A 110 -13.24 0.52 14.02
C PRO A 110 -12.51 -0.54 14.86
N VAL A 111 -12.75 -0.60 16.15
CA VAL A 111 -12.12 -1.62 17.01
C VAL A 111 -12.56 -3.03 16.60
N ARG A 112 -13.86 -3.25 16.33
CA ARG A 112 -14.37 -4.54 15.85
C ARG A 112 -13.75 -4.93 14.51
N ALA A 113 -13.62 -3.98 13.55
CA ALA A 113 -12.95 -4.23 12.28
C ALA A 113 -11.47 -4.61 12.48
N GLY A 114 -10.78 -3.87 13.36
CA GLY A 114 -9.39 -4.14 13.70
C GLY A 114 -9.18 -5.52 14.31
N LEU A 115 -9.99 -5.91 15.28
CA LEU A 115 -9.93 -7.25 15.91
C LEU A 115 -10.21 -8.36 14.89
N ALA A 116 -11.24 -8.19 14.05
CA ALA A 116 -11.56 -9.17 13.01
C ALA A 116 -10.40 -9.31 12.00
N SER A 117 -9.78 -8.20 11.59
CA SER A 117 -8.64 -8.23 10.68
C SER A 117 -7.37 -8.81 11.33
N MET A 118 -7.18 -8.62 12.64
CA MET A 118 -6.07 -9.23 13.37
C MET A 118 -6.20 -10.75 13.41
N VAL A 119 -7.40 -11.27 13.73
CA VAL A 119 -7.67 -12.72 13.68
C VAL A 119 -7.51 -13.25 12.27
N ALA A 120 -8.03 -12.53 11.27
CA ALA A 120 -7.87 -12.92 9.86
C ALA A 120 -6.40 -12.94 9.43
N ASN A 121 -5.58 -12.00 9.90
CA ASN A 121 -4.14 -12.01 9.63
C ASN A 121 -3.47 -13.29 10.16
N MET A 122 -3.81 -13.73 11.36
CA MET A 122 -3.30 -15.01 11.90
C MET A 122 -3.73 -16.19 11.03
N VAL A 123 -5.00 -16.24 10.65
CA VAL A 123 -5.52 -17.30 9.78
C VAL A 123 -4.85 -17.28 8.41
N PHE A 124 -4.70 -16.11 7.78
CA PHE A 124 -4.03 -15.99 6.49
C PHE A 124 -2.55 -16.38 6.55
N ASN A 125 -1.84 -16.01 7.63
CA ASN A 125 -0.46 -16.44 7.83
C ASN A 125 -0.36 -17.97 7.90
N ILE A 126 -1.20 -18.62 8.72
CA ILE A 126 -1.20 -20.08 8.85
C ILE A 126 -1.59 -20.74 7.52
N ALA A 127 -2.65 -20.25 6.86
CA ALA A 127 -3.14 -20.84 5.61
C ALA A 127 -2.11 -20.71 4.47
N LEU A 128 -1.50 -19.51 4.29
CA LEU A 128 -0.48 -19.30 3.27
C LEU A 128 0.79 -20.11 3.55
N LEU A 129 1.20 -20.17 4.82
CA LEU A 129 2.34 -20.99 5.21
C LEU A 129 2.07 -22.46 4.95
N ALA A 130 0.91 -23.00 5.36
CA ALA A 130 0.51 -24.38 5.10
C ALA A 130 0.47 -24.68 3.60
N LEU A 131 -0.06 -23.76 2.80
CA LEU A 131 -0.09 -23.88 1.35
C LEU A 131 1.32 -23.93 0.75
N LEU A 132 2.23 -23.03 1.16
CA LEU A 132 3.61 -23.04 0.67
C LEU A 132 4.35 -24.34 1.07
N VAL A 133 4.18 -24.78 2.31
CA VAL A 133 4.75 -26.06 2.76
C VAL A 133 4.20 -27.22 1.93
N ALA A 134 2.89 -27.23 1.67
CA ALA A 134 2.27 -28.29 0.88
C ALA A 134 2.75 -28.34 -0.57
N LEU A 135 3.01 -27.18 -1.18
CA LEU A 135 3.39 -27.07 -2.59
C LEU A 135 4.90 -27.24 -2.83
N TRP A 136 5.74 -26.80 -1.91
CA TRP A 136 7.18 -26.63 -2.18
C TRP A 136 8.11 -27.45 -1.29
N VAL A 137 7.64 -27.98 -0.14
CA VAL A 137 8.49 -28.73 0.78
C VAL A 137 8.21 -30.22 0.64
N PRO A 138 9.19 -31.06 0.22
CA PRO A 138 9.05 -32.50 0.14
C PRO A 138 8.64 -33.11 1.48
N GLU A 139 7.91 -34.24 1.44
CA GLU A 139 7.41 -34.91 2.67
C GLU A 139 8.53 -35.34 3.60
N GLU A 140 9.64 -35.79 3.05
CA GLU A 140 10.84 -36.19 3.80
C GLU A 140 11.38 -35.03 4.65
N ALA A 141 11.43 -33.81 4.08
CA ALA A 141 11.91 -32.62 4.75
C ALA A 141 10.94 -32.13 5.85
N ARG A 142 9.65 -32.45 5.72
CA ARG A 142 8.64 -32.10 6.76
C ARG A 142 8.83 -32.93 8.04
N GLN A 143 9.43 -34.11 7.93
CA GLN A 143 9.72 -34.99 9.08
C GLN A 143 10.92 -34.51 9.90
N GLU A 144 11.78 -33.67 9.36
CA GLU A 144 12.95 -33.11 10.07
C GLU A 144 12.58 -32.06 11.15
N GLY A 145 11.31 -31.68 11.24
CA GLY A 145 10.78 -30.74 12.22
C GLY A 145 10.43 -29.36 11.66
N VAL A 146 9.66 -28.60 12.43
CA VAL A 146 9.06 -27.33 12.00
C VAL A 146 10.11 -26.30 11.54
N MET A 147 11.20 -26.16 12.28
CA MET A 147 12.26 -25.17 11.95
C MET A 147 12.97 -25.51 10.64
N ALA A 148 13.29 -26.79 10.40
CA ALA A 148 13.92 -27.24 9.16
C ALA A 148 12.97 -27.06 7.96
N THR A 149 11.68 -27.35 8.15
CA THR A 149 10.64 -27.11 7.14
C THR A 149 10.53 -25.64 6.78
N LEU A 150 10.43 -24.74 7.79
CA LEU A 150 10.31 -23.31 7.57
C LEU A 150 11.53 -22.70 6.87
N ALA A 151 12.73 -23.17 7.19
CA ALA A 151 13.97 -22.71 6.55
C ALA A 151 14.02 -23.05 5.05
N ARG A 152 13.30 -24.09 4.61
CA ARG A 152 13.23 -24.54 3.21
C ARG A 152 12.07 -23.95 2.41
N VAL A 153 11.15 -23.21 3.05
CA VAL A 153 10.00 -22.60 2.37
C VAL A 153 10.45 -21.41 1.51
N PRO A 154 10.45 -21.53 0.17
CA PRO A 154 10.75 -20.39 -0.68
C PRO A 154 9.62 -19.37 -0.58
N GLY A 155 9.97 -18.10 -0.48
CA GLY A 155 8.98 -17.02 -0.44
C GLY A 155 8.21 -16.85 0.87
N LEU A 156 8.65 -17.45 2.00
CA LEU A 156 8.05 -17.27 3.31
C LEU A 156 7.84 -15.79 3.65
N HIS A 157 8.84 -14.98 3.40
CA HIS A 157 8.80 -13.54 3.65
C HIS A 157 7.73 -12.83 2.80
N PHE A 158 7.55 -13.26 1.55
CA PHE A 158 6.48 -12.78 0.67
C PHE A 158 5.09 -13.16 1.21
N ALA A 159 4.90 -14.41 1.64
CA ALA A 159 3.63 -14.89 2.17
C ALA A 159 3.17 -14.11 3.40
N LEU A 160 4.08 -13.83 4.34
CA LEU A 160 3.79 -13.02 5.52
C LEU A 160 3.37 -11.59 5.14
N GLY A 161 4.03 -11.01 4.13
CA GLY A 161 3.66 -9.70 3.57
C GLY A 161 2.26 -9.71 2.96
N ILE A 162 1.94 -10.72 2.15
CA ILE A 162 0.62 -10.89 1.52
C ILE A 162 -0.49 -11.14 2.57
N ALA A 163 -0.23 -11.96 3.59
CA ALA A 163 -1.20 -12.17 4.68
C ALA A 163 -1.59 -10.84 5.36
N SER A 164 -0.59 -10.00 5.63
CA SER A 164 -0.80 -8.67 6.20
C SER A 164 -1.57 -7.75 5.25
N ALA A 165 -1.28 -7.80 3.96
CA ALA A 165 -2.02 -7.06 2.95
C ALA A 165 -3.48 -7.50 2.87
N LEU A 166 -3.76 -8.80 2.79
CA LEU A 166 -5.11 -9.35 2.73
C LEU A 166 -5.95 -8.99 3.96
N SER A 167 -5.36 -9.07 5.15
CA SER A 167 -6.05 -8.68 6.39
C SER A 167 -6.41 -7.20 6.41
N SER A 168 -5.55 -6.34 5.84
CA SER A 168 -5.83 -4.91 5.71
C SER A 168 -6.93 -4.60 4.70
N TYR A 169 -6.99 -5.34 3.59
CA TYR A 169 -8.13 -5.25 2.67
C TYR A 169 -9.42 -5.72 3.33
N LEU A 170 -9.39 -6.78 4.14
CA LEU A 170 -10.56 -7.20 4.92
C LEU A 170 -11.01 -6.09 5.88
N ASN A 171 -10.07 -5.47 6.60
CA ASN A 171 -10.37 -4.33 7.48
C ASN A 171 -11.05 -3.19 6.70
N LEU A 172 -10.48 -2.81 5.56
CA LEU A 172 -11.04 -1.78 4.70
C LEU A 172 -12.47 -2.13 4.24
N VAL A 173 -12.69 -3.37 3.78
CA VAL A 173 -14.00 -3.84 3.34
C VAL A 173 -15.03 -3.81 4.46
N LEU A 174 -14.65 -4.21 5.68
CA LEU A 174 -15.54 -4.17 6.85
C LEU A 174 -15.93 -2.73 7.20
N LEU A 175 -14.94 -1.83 7.29
CA LEU A 175 -15.18 -0.41 7.55
C LEU A 175 -16.05 0.22 6.46
N TRP A 176 -15.75 -0.06 5.19
CA TRP A 176 -16.52 0.43 4.06
C TRP A 176 -17.99 -0.02 4.10
N ARG A 177 -18.24 -1.32 4.35
CA ARG A 177 -19.60 -1.87 4.47
C ARG A 177 -20.38 -1.23 5.60
N TRP A 178 -19.75 -1.01 6.76
CA TRP A 178 -20.42 -0.39 7.90
C TRP A 178 -20.66 1.11 7.67
N LEU A 179 -19.73 1.81 7.04
CA LEU A 179 -19.91 3.20 6.66
C LEU A 179 -21.11 3.38 5.70
N ARG A 180 -21.20 2.49 4.70
CA ARG A 180 -22.34 2.47 3.74
C ARG A 180 -23.66 2.14 4.41
N ARG A 181 -23.67 1.19 5.36
CA ARG A 181 -24.88 0.84 6.13
C ARG A 181 -25.36 1.96 7.06
N ALA A 182 -24.46 2.80 7.51
CA ALA A 182 -24.80 3.94 8.36
C ALA A 182 -25.47 5.09 7.60
N ASP A 183 -25.56 4.99 6.28
CA ASP A 183 -26.21 5.95 5.37
C ASP A 183 -25.75 7.41 5.52
N VAL A 184 -24.44 7.60 5.82
CA VAL A 184 -23.83 8.93 6.04
C VAL A 184 -22.89 9.35 4.92
N PHE A 185 -22.62 8.45 3.99
CA PHE A 185 -21.65 8.66 2.93
C PHE A 185 -22.14 8.15 1.59
N ASP A 186 -22.08 9.02 0.60
CA ASP A 186 -22.33 8.71 -0.81
C ASP A 186 -21.10 9.03 -1.65
N LEU A 187 -20.70 8.07 -2.50
CA LEU A 187 -19.64 8.29 -3.47
C LEU A 187 -20.03 9.39 -4.45
N GLN A 188 -19.16 10.37 -4.63
CA GLN A 188 -19.36 11.42 -5.62
C GLN A 188 -19.22 10.87 -7.05
N PRO A 189 -19.88 11.46 -8.04
CA PRO A 189 -19.78 11.02 -9.43
C PRO A 189 -18.37 11.13 -9.99
N GLY A 190 -18.09 10.38 -11.07
CA GLY A 190 -16.81 10.49 -11.79
C GLY A 190 -15.71 9.52 -11.33
N TRP A 191 -15.98 8.59 -10.42
CA TRP A 191 -14.98 7.62 -9.95
C TRP A 191 -14.41 6.76 -11.06
N THR A 192 -15.22 6.29 -12.00
CA THR A 192 -14.73 5.47 -13.13
C THR A 192 -13.69 6.23 -13.95
N ARG A 193 -13.99 7.48 -14.33
CA ARG A 193 -13.05 8.32 -15.06
C ARG A 193 -11.79 8.62 -14.27
N PHE A 194 -11.93 8.88 -12.96
CA PHE A 194 -10.82 9.11 -12.05
C PHE A 194 -9.90 7.88 -11.97
N LEU A 195 -10.46 6.69 -11.71
CA LEU A 195 -9.69 5.45 -11.60
C LEU A 195 -9.00 5.07 -12.91
N VAL A 196 -9.68 5.18 -14.05
CA VAL A 196 -9.07 4.90 -15.36
C VAL A 196 -7.85 5.79 -15.61
N ARG A 197 -7.98 7.10 -15.40
CA ARG A 197 -6.86 8.04 -15.55
C ARG A 197 -5.71 7.72 -14.60
N LEU A 198 -6.04 7.45 -13.34
CA LEU A 198 -5.06 7.11 -12.31
C LEU A 198 -4.32 5.82 -12.65
N LEU A 199 -5.02 4.79 -13.11
CA LEU A 199 -4.42 3.52 -13.55
C LEU A 199 -3.53 3.70 -14.78
N LEU A 200 -3.94 4.52 -15.76
CA LEU A 200 -3.12 4.84 -16.93
C LEU A 200 -1.83 5.58 -16.55
N ALA A 201 -1.90 6.54 -15.62
CA ALA A 201 -0.71 7.22 -15.13
C ALA A 201 0.24 6.27 -14.38
N ASN A 202 -0.31 5.37 -13.56
CA ASN A 202 0.47 4.33 -12.88
C ASN A 202 1.08 3.34 -13.88
N LEU A 203 0.36 2.95 -14.92
CA LEU A 203 0.88 2.07 -15.97
C LEU A 203 2.05 2.74 -16.71
N ALA A 204 1.93 4.01 -17.07
CA ALA A 204 3.02 4.76 -17.69
C ALA A 204 4.27 4.82 -16.80
N MET A 205 4.10 5.11 -15.51
CA MET A 205 5.19 5.07 -14.53
C MET A 205 5.78 3.66 -14.40
N GLY A 206 4.93 2.64 -14.31
CA GLY A 206 5.37 1.26 -14.18
C GLY A 206 6.19 0.78 -15.37
N LEU A 207 5.76 1.12 -16.58
CA LEU A 207 6.52 0.83 -17.81
C LEU A 207 7.87 1.57 -17.83
N ALA A 208 7.89 2.85 -17.46
CA ALA A 208 9.14 3.62 -17.39
C ALA A 208 10.13 3.02 -16.36
N LEU A 209 9.65 2.62 -15.19
CA LEU A 209 10.47 1.96 -14.18
C LEU A 209 10.94 0.58 -14.66
N TRP A 210 10.08 -0.19 -15.30
CA TRP A 210 10.43 -1.51 -15.84
C TRP A 210 11.53 -1.41 -16.88
N PHE A 211 11.40 -0.48 -17.87
CA PHE A 211 12.44 -0.23 -18.86
C PHE A 211 13.73 0.30 -18.20
N GLY A 212 13.61 1.20 -17.25
CA GLY A 212 14.77 1.72 -16.51
C GLY A 212 15.53 0.62 -15.78
N LEU A 213 14.81 -0.35 -15.19
CA LEU A 213 15.44 -1.51 -14.55
C LEU A 213 16.15 -2.47 -15.52
N GLN A 214 15.72 -2.55 -16.79
CA GLN A 214 16.42 -3.36 -17.80
C GLN A 214 17.80 -2.77 -18.18
N VAL A 215 17.94 -1.45 -18.07
CA VAL A 215 19.19 -0.74 -18.36
C VAL A 215 20.07 -0.59 -17.11
N ALA A 216 19.46 -0.62 -15.93
CA ALA A 216 20.15 -0.49 -14.66
C ALA A 216 21.07 -1.70 -14.39
N PRO A 217 22.21 -1.51 -13.76
CA PRO A 217 23.09 -2.62 -13.34
C PRO A 217 22.48 -3.43 -12.20
N ASP A 218 23.04 -4.63 -11.95
CA ASP A 218 22.61 -5.43 -10.79
C ASP A 218 22.98 -4.70 -9.48
N PHE A 219 21.96 -4.25 -8.76
CA PHE A 219 22.10 -3.52 -7.50
C PHE A 219 22.77 -4.33 -6.40
N THR A 220 22.85 -5.65 -6.52
CA THR A 220 23.51 -6.49 -5.53
C THR A 220 25.04 -6.53 -5.67
N VAL A 221 25.57 -6.11 -6.83
CA VAL A 221 27.00 -6.22 -7.18
C VAL A 221 27.68 -4.86 -7.23
N VAL A 222 26.99 -3.82 -7.74
CA VAL A 222 27.60 -2.51 -7.96
C VAL A 222 27.92 -1.74 -6.68
N ASP A 223 28.82 -0.75 -6.78
CA ASP A 223 29.22 0.12 -5.67
C ASP A 223 28.06 0.98 -5.13
N LYS A 224 28.19 1.39 -3.86
CA LYS A 224 27.15 2.16 -3.15
C LYS A 224 26.77 3.47 -3.86
N TRP A 225 27.72 4.18 -4.44
CA TRP A 225 27.45 5.45 -5.13
C TRP A 225 26.69 5.24 -6.43
N GLN A 226 26.98 4.16 -7.15
CA GLN A 226 26.22 3.74 -8.33
C GLN A 226 24.80 3.33 -7.96
N ARG A 227 24.61 2.58 -6.84
CA ARG A 227 23.25 2.25 -6.32
C ARG A 227 22.45 3.50 -6.04
N ILE A 228 23.02 4.47 -5.32
CA ILE A 228 22.35 5.73 -4.97
C ILE A 228 21.99 6.51 -6.23
N GLY A 229 22.92 6.65 -7.18
CA GLY A 229 22.68 7.37 -8.42
C GLY A 229 21.59 6.74 -9.27
N TRP A 230 21.66 5.43 -9.51
CA TRP A 230 20.64 4.70 -10.27
C TRP A 230 19.26 4.69 -9.57
N LEU A 231 19.24 4.47 -8.26
CA LEU A 231 18.00 4.52 -7.50
C LEU A 231 17.36 5.91 -7.56
N GLY A 232 18.17 6.96 -7.40
CA GLY A 232 17.71 8.34 -7.53
C GLY A 232 17.16 8.65 -8.91
N ALA A 233 17.83 8.18 -9.97
CA ALA A 233 17.38 8.34 -11.36
C ALA A 233 16.05 7.58 -11.60
N LEU A 234 15.93 6.35 -11.11
CA LEU A 234 14.70 5.55 -11.25
C LEU A 234 13.53 6.17 -10.48
N VAL A 235 13.74 6.55 -9.23
CA VAL A 235 12.68 7.16 -8.40
C VAL A 235 12.29 8.53 -8.97
N GLY A 236 13.26 9.38 -9.29
CA GLY A 236 13.02 10.71 -9.88
C GLY A 236 12.38 10.63 -11.25
N GLY A 237 12.89 9.75 -12.13
CA GLY A 237 12.33 9.50 -13.46
C GLY A 237 10.91 8.94 -13.38
N GLY A 238 10.66 7.96 -12.54
CA GLY A 238 9.32 7.40 -12.31
C GLY A 238 8.33 8.46 -11.80
N ALA A 239 8.73 9.26 -10.81
CA ALA A 239 7.91 10.34 -10.29
C ALA A 239 7.61 11.40 -11.36
N LEU A 240 8.58 11.75 -12.18
CA LEU A 240 8.42 12.71 -13.28
C LEU A 240 7.43 12.17 -14.31
N VAL A 241 7.60 10.92 -14.76
CA VAL A 241 6.67 10.28 -15.72
C VAL A 241 5.25 10.23 -15.16
N TYR A 242 5.10 9.87 -13.89
CA TYR A 242 3.80 9.89 -13.24
C TYR A 242 3.16 11.27 -13.21
N ALA A 243 3.92 12.30 -12.81
CA ALA A 243 3.44 13.68 -12.76
C ALA A 243 3.03 14.20 -14.14
N VAL A 244 3.85 13.95 -15.16
CA VAL A 244 3.54 14.32 -16.54
C VAL A 244 2.30 13.57 -17.05
N ALA A 245 2.20 12.27 -16.82
CA ALA A 245 1.03 11.47 -17.19
C ALA A 245 -0.25 11.99 -16.52
N MET A 246 -0.20 12.34 -15.25
CA MET A 246 -1.33 12.95 -14.52
C MET A 246 -1.76 14.26 -15.18
N LEU A 247 -0.83 15.15 -15.52
CA LEU A 247 -1.13 16.42 -16.20
C LEU A 247 -1.75 16.20 -17.59
N VAL A 248 -1.17 15.33 -18.41
CA VAL A 248 -1.66 14.97 -19.75
C VAL A 248 -3.07 14.37 -19.71
N LEU A 249 -3.34 13.52 -18.71
CA LEU A 249 -4.66 12.92 -18.50
C LEU A 249 -5.69 13.90 -17.92
N GLY A 250 -5.30 15.16 -17.70
CA GLY A 250 -6.19 16.25 -17.33
C GLY A 250 -6.54 16.31 -15.83
N PHE A 251 -5.65 15.81 -14.98
CA PHE A 251 -5.70 16.15 -13.56
C PHE A 251 -5.23 17.60 -13.38
N ARG A 252 -6.04 18.43 -12.76
CA ARG A 252 -5.72 19.83 -12.50
C ARG A 252 -5.39 20.02 -11.03
N LEU A 253 -4.47 20.92 -10.72
CA LEU A 253 -4.15 21.29 -9.32
C LEU A 253 -5.38 21.80 -8.54
N ARG A 254 -6.40 22.28 -9.23
CA ARG A 254 -7.69 22.66 -8.62
C ARG A 254 -8.45 21.48 -8.03
N ASP A 255 -8.26 20.27 -8.57
CA ASP A 255 -8.94 19.07 -8.12
C ASP A 255 -8.43 18.61 -6.73
N PHE A 256 -7.31 19.19 -6.28
CA PHE A 256 -6.69 18.94 -4.97
C PHE A 256 -7.03 20.01 -3.91
N ARG A 257 -7.72 21.09 -4.27
CA ARG A 257 -8.15 22.08 -3.30
C ARG A 257 -9.49 21.65 -2.71
N GLU A 258 -9.51 21.55 -1.40
CA GLU A 258 -10.75 21.43 -0.62
C GLU A 258 -11.57 22.72 -0.82
N HIS A 259 -12.81 22.61 -1.28
CA HIS A 259 -13.74 23.73 -1.39
C HIS A 259 -14.67 23.78 -0.19
#